data_451928970e6d57185db4e8ad99504572
#
_entry.id   451928970e6d57185db4e8ad99504572
#
_cell.length_a   1.000
_cell.length_b   1.000
_cell.length_c   1.000
_cell.angle_alpha   90.00
_cell.angle_beta   90.00
_cell.angle_gamma   90.00
#
_symmetry.space_group_name_H-M   'P 1'
#
loop_
_entity.id
_entity.type
_entity.pdbx_description
1 polymer ?
#
loop_
_entity_poly.entity_id
_entity_poly.type
_entity_poly.pdbx_seq_one_letter_code
_entity_poly.pdbx_strand_id
1 'polypeptide(L)'
;MKTFLASLAALLPVVALAHDYSVNDLMVMHPVAKETTATARSSAGYFTITNNGDAADRLIGVEADFPRVMMHNTVVQDGVASMRHMDAVILEPGQTVTFEPGGFHVMFMGLSEPMTEGEEIPATLIFENAGRLDIVFKVEKIEAKDHSDHNH
;
A
#
# COMPACT_ATOMS: atom_id res chain seq x y z
N MET A 1 45.15 37.31 22.16
CA MET A 1 44.25 37.12 20.96
C MET A 1 43.76 35.67 21.01
N LYS A 2 42.49 35.46 21.38
CA LYS A 2 41.84 34.15 21.41
C LYS A 2 40.94 34.02 20.22
N THR A 3 41.34 33.22 19.24
CA THR A 3 40.55 32.89 18.05
C THR A 3 39.51 31.83 18.39
N PHE A 4 38.23 32.18 18.37
CA PHE A 4 37.10 31.28 18.46
C PHE A 4 36.88 30.64 17.08
N LEU A 5 37.09 29.34 16.95
CA LEU A 5 36.68 28.57 15.79
C LEU A 5 35.20 28.20 15.97
N ALA A 6 34.32 28.81 15.20
CA ALA A 6 32.89 28.44 15.15
C ALA A 6 32.75 27.24 14.22
N SER A 7 32.48 26.05 14.77
CA SER A 7 32.09 24.87 14.01
C SER A 7 30.65 25.01 13.48
N LEU A 8 30.54 25.20 12.19
CA LEU A 8 29.26 25.20 11.47
C LEU A 8 28.86 23.73 11.24
N ALA A 9 27.97 23.20 12.06
CA ALA A 9 27.37 21.89 11.83
C ALA A 9 26.37 21.98 10.69
N ALA A 10 26.73 21.43 9.53
CA ALA A 10 25.85 21.30 8.39
C ALA A 10 24.78 20.22 8.69
N LEU A 11 23.54 20.59 8.93
CA LEU A 11 22.40 19.68 8.91
C LEU A 11 22.17 19.23 7.46
N LEU A 12 22.54 18.00 7.16
CA LEU A 12 22.15 17.37 5.91
C LEU A 12 20.66 16.96 6.00
N PRO A 13 19.83 17.33 5.02
CA PRO A 13 18.45 16.86 5.00
C PRO A 13 18.45 15.34 4.80
N VAL A 14 17.83 14.62 5.72
CA VAL A 14 17.50 13.20 5.53
C VAL A 14 16.41 13.15 4.47
N VAL A 15 16.77 12.80 3.25
CA VAL A 15 15.83 12.49 2.18
C VAL A 15 15.17 11.16 2.57
N ALA A 16 13.91 11.20 2.97
CA ALA A 16 13.10 10.01 3.07
C ALA A 16 12.98 9.41 1.67
N LEU A 17 13.68 8.31 1.41
CA LEU A 17 13.50 7.53 0.19
C LEU A 17 12.09 6.95 0.22
N ALA A 18 11.19 7.50 -0.57
CA ALA A 18 9.98 6.82 -0.95
C ALA A 18 10.41 5.57 -1.73
N HIS A 19 10.09 4.39 -1.22
CA HIS A 19 10.41 3.15 -1.90
C HIS A 19 9.40 2.95 -3.03
N ASP A 20 9.81 3.32 -4.25
CA ASP A 20 9.08 3.07 -5.47
C ASP A 20 9.61 1.79 -6.10
N TYR A 21 8.72 0.96 -6.60
CA TYR A 21 9.03 -0.31 -7.24
C TYR A 21 8.54 -0.28 -8.67
N SER A 22 9.25 -0.94 -9.58
CA SER A 22 8.83 -0.99 -10.98
C SER A 22 9.14 -2.33 -11.62
N VAL A 23 8.29 -2.74 -12.55
CA VAL A 23 8.48 -3.86 -13.46
C VAL A 23 7.92 -3.46 -14.82
N ASN A 24 8.74 -3.52 -15.87
CA ASN A 24 8.42 -2.99 -17.19
C ASN A 24 7.93 -1.52 -17.07
N ASP A 25 6.75 -1.23 -17.60
CA ASP A 25 6.14 0.11 -17.57
C ASP A 25 5.22 0.34 -16.35
N LEU A 26 5.11 -0.63 -15.45
CA LEU A 26 4.33 -0.52 -14.22
C LEU A 26 5.18 0.04 -13.09
N MET A 27 4.67 1.06 -12.43
CA MET A 27 5.30 1.67 -11.25
C MET A 27 4.36 1.55 -10.05
N VAL A 28 4.87 0.99 -8.95
CA VAL A 28 4.16 0.84 -7.68
C VAL A 28 4.78 1.79 -6.67
N MET A 29 3.96 2.63 -6.10
CA MET A 29 4.38 3.67 -5.17
C MET A 29 3.76 3.48 -3.81
N HIS A 30 4.54 3.77 -2.79
CA HIS A 30 4.11 3.94 -1.42
C HIS A 30 3.33 2.74 -0.83
N PRO A 31 3.88 1.51 -0.87
CA PRO A 31 3.22 0.37 -0.25
C PRO A 31 3.21 0.52 1.27
N VAL A 32 2.01 0.54 1.86
CA VAL A 32 1.80 0.63 3.30
C VAL A 32 0.81 -0.43 3.77
N ALA A 33 1.01 -0.98 4.96
CA ALA A 33 0.06 -1.86 5.63
C ALA A 33 -0.44 -1.18 6.90
N LYS A 34 -1.69 -1.44 7.24
CA LYS A 34 -2.30 -0.85 8.43
C LYS A 34 -1.83 -1.53 9.70
N GLU A 35 -1.37 -0.75 10.68
CA GLU A 35 -1.15 -1.21 12.06
C GLU A 35 -2.40 -1.87 12.63
N THR A 36 -2.23 -2.89 13.47
CA THR A 36 -3.34 -3.64 14.06
C THR A 36 -3.28 -3.66 15.57
N THR A 37 -4.45 -3.87 16.18
CA THR A 37 -4.53 -4.16 17.62
C THR A 37 -4.06 -5.59 17.91
N ALA A 38 -3.77 -5.88 19.19
CA ALA A 38 -3.29 -7.19 19.64
C ALA A 38 -4.26 -8.35 19.34
N THR A 39 -5.55 -8.07 19.18
CA THR A 39 -6.58 -9.08 18.92
C THR A 39 -7.02 -9.17 17.47
N ALA A 40 -6.51 -8.30 16.60
CA ALA A 40 -6.86 -8.31 15.19
C ALA A 40 -6.33 -9.57 14.50
N ARG A 41 -7.13 -10.13 13.60
CA ARG A 41 -6.79 -11.31 12.81
C ARG A 41 -6.57 -10.99 11.34
N SER A 42 -6.71 -9.73 10.96
CA SER A 42 -6.49 -9.25 9.60
C SER A 42 -6.00 -7.82 9.58
N SER A 43 -5.32 -7.46 8.49
CA SER A 43 -4.92 -6.09 8.17
C SER A 43 -5.12 -5.81 6.70
N ALA A 44 -5.03 -4.54 6.31
CA ALA A 44 -5.16 -4.10 4.93
C ALA A 44 -3.86 -3.46 4.44
N GLY A 45 -3.56 -3.69 3.17
CA GLY A 45 -2.44 -3.09 2.47
C GLY A 45 -2.92 -2.17 1.35
N TYR A 46 -2.19 -1.08 1.13
CA TYR A 46 -2.49 -0.01 0.19
C TYR A 46 -1.26 0.39 -0.59
N PHE A 47 -1.44 0.80 -1.81
CA PHE A 47 -0.41 1.33 -2.71
C PHE A 47 -1.06 1.98 -3.93
N THR A 48 -0.26 2.67 -4.72
CA THR A 48 -0.69 3.21 -6.01
C THR A 48 0.07 2.51 -7.13
N ILE A 49 -0.61 2.12 -8.21
CA ILE A 49 0.01 1.57 -9.41
C ILE A 49 -0.27 2.50 -10.57
N THR A 50 0.78 2.88 -11.30
CA THR A 50 0.67 3.61 -12.56
C THR A 50 1.18 2.74 -13.71
N ASN A 51 0.36 2.59 -14.74
CA ASN A 51 0.78 1.99 -16.01
C ASN A 51 1.27 3.08 -16.95
N ASN A 52 2.58 3.22 -17.08
CA ASN A 52 3.23 4.21 -17.93
C ASN A 52 3.40 3.72 -19.39
N GLY A 53 2.95 2.49 -19.67
CA GLY A 53 3.02 1.89 -21.00
C GLY A 53 1.83 2.25 -21.89
N ASP A 54 1.85 1.69 -23.07
CA ASP A 54 0.80 1.83 -24.11
C ASP A 54 -0.07 0.57 -24.27
N ALA A 55 0.19 -0.45 -23.47
CA ALA A 55 -0.60 -1.68 -23.39
C ALA A 55 -1.19 -1.87 -21.98
N ALA A 56 -2.42 -2.41 -21.92
CA ALA A 56 -3.07 -2.76 -20.66
C ALA A 56 -2.39 -3.97 -20.00
N ASP A 57 -2.40 -4.01 -18.66
CA ASP A 57 -2.03 -5.16 -17.85
C ASP A 57 -3.09 -5.39 -16.76
N ARG A 58 -2.94 -6.44 -15.97
CA ARG A 58 -3.82 -6.73 -14.83
C ARG A 58 -2.99 -7.18 -13.64
N LEU A 59 -3.31 -6.63 -12.47
CA LEU A 59 -2.86 -7.21 -11.20
C LEU A 59 -3.78 -8.39 -10.89
N ILE A 60 -3.23 -9.59 -10.86
CA ILE A 60 -3.98 -10.86 -10.72
C ILE A 60 -3.74 -11.55 -9.38
N GLY A 61 -2.85 -11.03 -8.55
CA GLY A 61 -2.62 -11.59 -7.23
C GLY A 61 -1.60 -10.82 -6.42
N VAL A 62 -1.63 -11.09 -5.13
CA VAL A 62 -0.64 -10.64 -4.15
C VAL A 62 -0.27 -11.83 -3.27
N GLU A 63 1.01 -12.08 -3.11
CA GLU A 63 1.55 -13.11 -2.22
C GLU A 63 2.30 -12.44 -1.07
N ALA A 64 2.14 -12.96 0.14
CA ALA A 64 2.91 -12.60 1.32
C ALA A 64 2.84 -13.76 2.32
N ASP A 65 3.70 -13.72 3.35
CA ASP A 65 3.80 -14.80 4.36
C ASP A 65 2.65 -14.74 5.39
N PHE A 66 1.42 -14.94 4.90
CA PHE A 66 0.21 -15.07 5.70
C PHE A 66 -0.65 -16.23 5.21
N PRO A 67 -1.46 -16.84 6.08
CA PRO A 67 -2.32 -17.96 5.69
C PRO A 67 -3.24 -17.67 4.50
N ARG A 68 -3.67 -16.41 4.34
CA ARG A 68 -4.46 -15.97 3.20
C ARG A 68 -4.18 -14.50 2.89
N VAL A 69 -3.95 -14.22 1.60
CA VAL A 69 -3.80 -12.87 1.06
C VAL A 69 -4.75 -12.74 -0.12
N MET A 70 -5.57 -11.69 -0.15
CA MET A 70 -6.61 -11.49 -1.17
C MET A 70 -6.68 -10.02 -1.56
N MET A 71 -7.19 -9.75 -2.75
CA MET A 71 -7.58 -8.40 -3.17
C MET A 71 -9.09 -8.24 -2.99
N HIS A 72 -9.49 -7.14 -2.39
CA HIS A 72 -10.88 -6.75 -2.20
C HIS A 72 -11.16 -5.35 -2.72
N ASN A 73 -12.44 -5.09 -2.99
CA ASN A 73 -12.94 -3.74 -3.22
C ASN A 73 -14.11 -3.48 -2.27
N THR A 74 -14.07 -2.36 -1.58
CA THR A 74 -15.22 -1.90 -0.78
C THR A 74 -16.22 -1.22 -1.70
N VAL A 75 -17.46 -1.69 -1.67
CA VAL A 75 -18.58 -1.14 -2.44
C VAL A 75 -19.64 -0.67 -1.46
N VAL A 76 -20.09 0.57 -1.61
CA VAL A 76 -21.21 1.10 -0.83
C VAL A 76 -22.46 1.08 -1.70
N GLN A 77 -23.49 0.37 -1.23
CA GLN A 77 -24.79 0.30 -1.89
C GLN A 77 -25.88 0.55 -0.84
N ASP A 78 -26.76 1.52 -1.11
CA ASP A 78 -27.84 1.91 -0.20
C ASP A 78 -27.37 2.24 1.24
N GLY A 79 -26.19 2.89 1.35
CA GLY A 79 -25.56 3.25 2.62
C GLY A 79 -24.89 2.09 3.36
N VAL A 80 -24.87 0.89 2.80
CA VAL A 80 -24.22 -0.29 3.36
C VAL A 80 -22.90 -0.58 2.64
N ALA A 81 -21.80 -0.59 3.40
CA ALA A 81 -20.49 -0.98 2.88
C ALA A 81 -20.36 -2.50 2.87
N SER A 82 -19.92 -3.05 1.75
CA SER A 82 -19.60 -4.47 1.61
C SER A 82 -18.26 -4.65 0.90
N MET A 83 -17.51 -5.69 1.25
CA MET A 83 -16.28 -6.06 0.58
C MET A 83 -16.55 -7.13 -0.46
N ARG A 84 -16.01 -6.94 -1.68
CA ARG A 84 -16.07 -7.92 -2.76
C ARG A 84 -14.68 -8.39 -3.10
N HIS A 85 -14.53 -9.71 -3.22
CA HIS A 85 -13.29 -10.30 -3.72
C HIS A 85 -13.05 -9.90 -5.17
N MET A 86 -11.79 -9.57 -5.48
CA MET A 86 -11.33 -9.20 -6.81
C MET A 86 -10.31 -10.23 -7.30
N ASP A 87 -10.63 -10.94 -8.39
CA ASP A 87 -9.68 -11.85 -9.04
C ASP A 87 -8.61 -11.10 -9.84
N ALA A 88 -8.93 -9.91 -10.30
CA ALA A 88 -8.02 -9.05 -11.04
C ALA A 88 -8.41 -7.57 -10.93
N VAL A 89 -7.42 -6.71 -11.04
CA VAL A 89 -7.60 -5.25 -11.18
C VAL A 89 -6.95 -4.83 -12.48
N ILE A 90 -7.74 -4.21 -13.38
CA ILE A 90 -7.31 -3.78 -14.70
C ILE A 90 -6.48 -2.49 -14.58
N LEU A 91 -5.37 -2.45 -15.30
CA LEU A 91 -4.44 -1.33 -15.40
C LEU A 91 -4.38 -0.88 -16.85
N GLU A 92 -5.24 0.05 -17.24
CA GLU A 92 -5.28 0.60 -18.59
C GLU A 92 -4.02 1.43 -18.90
N PRO A 93 -3.63 1.58 -20.17
CA PRO A 93 -2.50 2.42 -20.55
C PRO A 93 -2.65 3.85 -20.01
N GLY A 94 -1.62 4.36 -19.33
CA GLY A 94 -1.60 5.68 -18.72
C GLY A 94 -2.45 5.84 -17.46
N GLN A 95 -3.10 4.77 -17.01
CA GLN A 95 -3.97 4.79 -15.82
C GLN A 95 -3.16 4.68 -14.54
N THR A 96 -3.61 5.42 -13.51
CA THR A 96 -3.20 5.24 -12.13
C THR A 96 -4.35 4.65 -11.34
N VAL A 97 -4.11 3.51 -10.70
CA VAL A 97 -5.06 2.84 -9.79
C VAL A 97 -4.55 2.96 -8.37
N THR A 98 -5.38 3.46 -7.47
CA THR A 98 -5.05 3.63 -6.06
C THR A 98 -5.79 2.60 -5.20
N PHE A 99 -5.01 1.86 -4.42
CA PHE A 99 -5.52 1.02 -3.34
C PHE A 99 -5.52 1.87 -2.08
N GLU A 100 -6.70 2.12 -1.53
CA GLU A 100 -6.92 3.03 -0.41
C GLU A 100 -8.08 2.58 0.48
N PRO A 101 -8.16 3.06 1.74
CA PRO A 101 -9.31 2.80 2.60
C PRO A 101 -10.62 3.21 1.93
N GLY A 102 -11.61 2.30 1.92
CA GLY A 102 -12.89 2.52 1.26
C GLY A 102 -12.93 2.19 -0.25
N GLY A 103 -11.83 1.72 -0.82
CA GLY A 103 -11.71 1.28 -2.20
C GLY A 103 -11.06 -0.09 -2.32
N PHE A 104 -10.19 -0.24 -3.33
CA PHE A 104 -9.36 -1.42 -3.47
C PHE A 104 -8.39 -1.54 -2.29
N HIS A 105 -8.16 -2.75 -1.82
CA HIS A 105 -7.17 -3.05 -0.80
C HIS A 105 -6.70 -4.50 -0.89
N VAL A 106 -5.48 -4.74 -0.40
CA VAL A 106 -4.98 -6.08 -0.11
C VAL A 106 -5.41 -6.43 1.30
N MET A 107 -5.96 -7.62 1.49
CA MET A 107 -6.32 -8.13 2.81
C MET A 107 -5.35 -9.23 3.22
N PHE A 108 -4.62 -8.99 4.31
CA PHE A 108 -3.79 -9.99 5.00
C PHE A 108 -4.63 -10.65 6.09
N MET A 109 -4.83 -11.95 6.01
CA MET A 109 -5.73 -12.68 6.90
C MET A 109 -4.99 -13.81 7.62
N GLY A 110 -5.47 -14.10 8.84
CA GLY A 110 -4.87 -15.15 9.66
C GLY A 110 -3.63 -14.69 10.42
N LEU A 111 -3.57 -13.42 10.81
CA LEU A 111 -2.47 -12.91 11.61
C LEU A 111 -2.34 -13.70 12.92
N SER A 112 -1.12 -14.20 13.20
CA SER A 112 -0.75 -14.82 14.46
C SER A 112 -0.30 -13.79 15.50
N GLU A 113 0.26 -12.68 15.02
CA GLU A 113 0.77 -11.56 15.81
C GLU A 113 0.24 -10.24 15.25
N PRO A 114 0.13 -9.17 16.05
CA PRO A 114 -0.24 -7.86 15.55
C PRO A 114 0.83 -7.31 14.60
N MET A 115 0.41 -6.56 13.60
CA MET A 115 1.30 -5.72 12.80
C MET A 115 1.56 -4.41 13.54
N THR A 116 2.83 -4.11 13.79
CA THR A 116 3.25 -2.94 14.56
C THR A 116 3.87 -1.87 13.66
N GLU A 117 3.59 -0.61 13.92
CA GLU A 117 4.18 0.51 13.17
C GLU A 117 5.70 0.38 13.04
N GLY A 118 6.19 0.58 11.84
CA GLY A 118 7.61 0.48 11.49
C GLY A 118 8.05 -0.90 11.02
N GLU A 119 7.24 -1.96 11.18
CA GLU A 119 7.53 -3.27 10.60
C GLU A 119 7.49 -3.23 9.07
N GLU A 120 8.22 -4.14 8.47
CA GLU A 120 8.30 -4.33 7.02
C GLU A 120 7.73 -5.70 6.65
N ILE A 121 6.76 -5.69 5.73
CA ILE A 121 6.08 -6.91 5.26
C ILE A 121 6.46 -7.14 3.80
N PRO A 122 7.38 -8.09 3.52
CA PRO A 122 7.70 -8.48 2.15
C PRO A 122 6.49 -9.11 1.47
N ALA A 123 6.26 -8.71 0.22
CA ALA A 123 5.18 -9.24 -0.61
C ALA A 123 5.60 -9.27 -2.08
N THR A 124 4.85 -10.01 -2.89
CA THR A 124 5.02 -10.08 -4.33
C THR A 124 3.70 -9.74 -5.00
N LEU A 125 3.70 -8.71 -5.84
CA LEU A 125 2.60 -8.43 -6.75
C LEU A 125 2.75 -9.30 -8.00
N ILE A 126 1.63 -9.86 -8.47
CA ILE A 126 1.61 -10.72 -9.65
C ILE A 126 0.78 -10.05 -10.72
N PHE A 127 1.43 -9.70 -11.82
CA PHE A 127 0.80 -9.11 -13.01
C PHE A 127 0.66 -10.16 -14.11
N GLU A 128 -0.39 -10.05 -14.91
CA GLU A 128 -0.66 -11.01 -15.99
C GLU A 128 0.44 -11.01 -17.06
N ASN A 129 0.87 -9.84 -17.49
CA ASN A 129 1.88 -9.68 -18.55
C ASN A 129 3.27 -9.31 -18.00
N ALA A 130 3.35 -8.36 -17.07
CA ALA A 130 4.63 -7.90 -16.52
C ALA A 130 5.28 -8.94 -15.57
N GLY A 131 4.51 -9.90 -15.05
CA GLY A 131 5.01 -10.95 -14.16
C GLY A 131 5.07 -10.52 -12.70
N ARG A 132 6.11 -10.93 -12.00
CA ARG A 132 6.25 -10.78 -10.54
C ARG A 132 7.06 -9.54 -10.19
N LEU A 133 6.60 -8.80 -9.19
CA LEU A 133 7.30 -7.65 -8.63
C LEU A 133 7.35 -7.79 -7.11
N ASP A 134 8.54 -7.94 -6.56
CA ASP A 134 8.76 -7.94 -5.13
C ASP A 134 8.70 -6.51 -4.58
N ILE A 135 7.91 -6.32 -3.53
CA ILE A 135 7.73 -5.06 -2.82
C ILE A 135 7.81 -5.28 -1.33
N VAL A 136 7.89 -4.19 -0.57
CA VAL A 136 7.81 -4.21 0.88
C VAL A 136 6.73 -3.23 1.31
N PHE A 137 5.72 -3.71 2.03
CA PHE A 137 4.77 -2.85 2.74
C PHE A 137 5.39 -2.38 4.05
N LYS A 138 5.38 -1.08 4.28
CA LYS A 138 5.73 -0.53 5.57
C LYS A 138 4.48 -0.42 6.45
N VAL A 139 4.54 -0.94 7.67
CA VAL A 139 3.40 -0.84 8.59
C VAL A 139 3.31 0.58 9.14
N GLU A 140 2.15 1.19 8.95
CA GLU A 140 1.86 2.57 9.38
C GLU A 140 0.52 2.64 10.10
N LYS A 141 0.41 3.65 10.97
CA LYS A 141 -0.86 3.98 11.60
C LYS A 141 -1.75 4.73 10.60
N ILE A 142 -2.73 4.02 10.06
CA ILE A 142 -3.67 4.55 9.08
C ILE A 142 -5.02 4.74 9.77
N GLU A 143 -5.46 5.98 9.92
CA GLU A 143 -6.78 6.29 10.41
C GLU A 143 -7.81 6.08 9.29
N ALA A 144 -8.96 5.48 9.65
CA ALA A 144 -10.11 5.46 8.75
C ALA A 144 -10.54 6.91 8.53
N LYS A 145 -10.70 7.33 7.26
CA LYS A 145 -11.34 8.62 6.97
C LYS A 145 -12.78 8.53 7.49
N ASP A 146 -13.04 9.22 8.57
CA ASP A 146 -14.38 9.36 9.12
C ASP A 146 -15.18 10.25 8.16
N HIS A 147 -16.05 9.65 7.37
CA HIS A 147 -17.00 10.38 6.52
C HIS A 147 -18.19 10.88 7.34
N SER A 148 -17.93 11.46 8.51
CA SER A 148 -18.94 12.12 9.33
C SER A 148 -18.97 13.64 9.09
N ASP A 149 -19.03 14.06 7.83
CA ASP A 149 -19.52 15.39 7.50
C ASP A 149 -21.05 15.31 7.29
N HIS A 150 -21.74 15.16 8.40
CA HIS A 150 -23.16 15.54 8.44
C HIS A 150 -23.22 17.06 8.57
N ASN A 151 -23.27 17.71 7.44
CA ASN A 151 -23.65 19.10 7.33
C ASN A 151 -25.12 19.24 7.75
N HIS A 152 -25.34 19.97 8.83
CA HIS A 152 -26.65 20.49 9.24
C HIS A 152 -26.91 21.82 8.56
#